data_bd89366e89d43f2c8b3653d660d76975
#
_entry.id   bd89366e89d43f2c8b3653d660d76975
#
_cell.length_a   1.000
_cell.length_b   1.000
_cell.length_c   1.000
_cell.angle_alpha   90.00
_cell.angle_beta   90.00
_cell.angle_gamma   90.00
#
_symmetry.space_group_name_H-M   'P 1'
#
loop_
_entity.id
_entity.type
_entity.pdbx_description
1 polymer ?
#
loop_
_entity_poly.entity_id
_entity_poly.type
_entity_poly.pdbx_seq_one_letter_code
_entity_poly.pdbx_strand_id
1 'polypeptide(L)'
;MNKTADRTAALDKGRVDVYTKNGVTLYAYQTRDLIDDEVFVLAKNGRGVVIELPCFYDNIRELTDFLKSEDVTVEAKFVAYHAAGASFLPQVPTYGTASSVAYNTTGGGAGLVANFKNAFGDSFDSAICDMDHVLEEGEIELAGIRFAVKPNAEAFDLEIPEINCVYTHMMGHDCHSIV
;
A
#
# COMPACT_ATOMS: atom_id res chain seq x y z
N MET A 1 -15.98 -13.50 -10.44
CA MET A 1 -17.12 -13.04 -9.59
C MET A 1 -16.54 -12.07 -8.59
N ASN A 2 -16.78 -10.76 -8.73
CA ASN A 2 -16.23 -9.77 -7.80
C ASN A 2 -16.92 -9.94 -6.45
N LYS A 3 -16.14 -10.14 -5.38
CA LYS A 3 -16.69 -10.22 -4.03
C LYS A 3 -17.16 -8.82 -3.60
N THR A 4 -18.40 -8.71 -3.15
CA THR A 4 -18.85 -7.47 -2.51
C THR A 4 -18.13 -7.30 -1.17
N ALA A 5 -17.79 -6.07 -0.80
CA ALA A 5 -17.20 -5.77 0.51
C ALA A 5 -18.12 -6.27 1.64
N ASP A 6 -17.52 -6.84 2.66
CA ASP A 6 -18.25 -7.27 3.86
C ASP A 6 -18.74 -6.05 4.67
N ARG A 7 -17.97 -4.96 4.63
CA ARG A 7 -18.28 -3.66 5.23
C ARG A 7 -17.61 -2.54 4.43
N THR A 8 -18.26 -1.39 4.38
CA THR A 8 -17.67 -0.14 3.84
C THR A 8 -17.72 0.93 4.93
N ALA A 9 -16.59 1.58 5.18
CA ALA A 9 -16.47 2.75 6.04
C ALA A 9 -16.24 4.00 5.19
N ALA A 10 -17.17 4.95 5.24
CA ALA A 10 -16.97 6.27 4.68
C ALA A 10 -16.18 7.10 5.70
N LEU A 11 -15.05 7.66 5.28
CA LEU A 11 -14.20 8.52 6.07
C LEU A 11 -14.32 9.97 5.56
N ASP A 12 -13.66 10.91 6.22
CA ASP A 12 -13.76 12.33 5.86
C ASP A 12 -13.11 12.62 4.50
N LYS A 13 -12.01 11.95 4.20
CA LYS A 13 -11.25 12.12 2.95
C LYS A 13 -11.49 10.96 1.99
N GLY A 14 -11.42 9.75 2.47
CA GLY A 14 -11.45 8.55 1.68
C GLY A 14 -12.60 7.60 2.01
N ARG A 15 -12.43 6.37 1.59
CA ARG A 15 -13.34 5.25 1.86
C ARG A 15 -12.54 3.97 2.06
N VAL A 16 -12.92 3.15 3.02
CA VAL A 16 -12.36 1.82 3.21
C VAL A 16 -13.41 0.76 2.90
N ASP A 17 -13.11 -0.10 1.95
CA ASP A 17 -13.85 -1.34 1.74
C ASP A 17 -13.13 -2.48 2.47
N VAL A 18 -13.87 -3.26 3.24
CA VAL A 18 -13.33 -4.30 4.11
C VAL A 18 -13.77 -5.68 3.62
N TYR A 19 -12.81 -6.58 3.49
CA TYR A 19 -13.04 -7.96 3.06
C TYR A 19 -12.36 -8.90 4.04
N THR A 20 -13.05 -9.95 4.49
CA THR A 20 -12.49 -10.96 5.41
C THR A 20 -12.55 -12.33 4.79
N LYS A 21 -11.44 -13.07 4.84
CA LYS A 21 -11.36 -14.46 4.39
C LYS A 21 -10.27 -15.19 5.15
N ASN A 22 -10.54 -16.38 5.64
CA ASN A 22 -9.58 -17.26 6.33
C ASN A 22 -8.80 -16.58 7.49
N GLY A 23 -9.47 -15.68 8.22
CA GLY A 23 -8.86 -14.97 9.35
C GLY A 23 -7.93 -13.81 8.95
N VAL A 24 -7.83 -13.50 7.66
CA VAL A 24 -7.15 -12.29 7.15
C VAL A 24 -8.21 -11.27 6.75
N THR A 25 -8.04 -10.04 7.17
CA THR A 25 -8.85 -8.90 6.78
C THR A 25 -8.05 -8.02 5.80
N LEU A 26 -8.64 -7.73 4.66
CA LEU A 26 -8.15 -6.75 3.70
C LEU A 26 -8.96 -5.46 3.85
N TYR A 27 -8.28 -4.36 4.09
CA TYR A 27 -8.80 -3.01 4.04
C TYR A 27 -8.30 -2.37 2.74
N ALA A 28 -9.20 -2.06 1.82
CA ALA A 28 -8.91 -1.33 0.58
C ALA A 28 -9.30 0.14 0.79
N TYR A 29 -8.32 0.98 1.02
CA TYR A 29 -8.51 2.41 1.26
C TYR A 29 -8.38 3.17 -0.05
N GLN A 30 -9.47 3.71 -0.55
CA GLN A 30 -9.52 4.66 -1.65
C GLN A 30 -9.31 6.06 -1.08
N THR A 31 -8.23 6.73 -1.48
CA THR A 31 -7.82 8.01 -0.90
C THR A 31 -8.75 9.16 -1.27
N ARG A 32 -9.33 9.12 -2.49
CA ARG A 32 -10.16 10.20 -3.05
C ARG A 32 -9.48 11.57 -3.02
N ASP A 33 -8.17 11.56 -3.00
CA ASP A 33 -7.34 12.75 -3.12
C ASP A 33 -7.14 13.14 -4.60
N LEU A 34 -6.21 14.04 -4.87
CA LEU A 34 -5.98 14.55 -6.22
C LEU A 34 -5.27 13.56 -7.17
N ILE A 35 -4.75 12.46 -6.63
CA ILE A 35 -4.14 11.35 -7.40
C ILE A 35 -5.16 10.20 -7.53
N ASP A 36 -6.11 10.10 -6.59
CA ASP A 36 -7.11 9.04 -6.48
C ASP A 36 -6.48 7.65 -6.32
N ASP A 37 -5.51 7.57 -5.43
CA ASP A 37 -4.74 6.36 -5.15
C ASP A 37 -5.50 5.36 -4.27
N GLU A 38 -5.05 4.13 -4.28
CA GLU A 38 -5.50 3.07 -3.37
C GLU A 38 -4.34 2.54 -2.52
N VAL A 39 -4.63 2.35 -1.24
CA VAL A 39 -3.73 1.74 -0.27
C VAL A 39 -4.39 0.50 0.31
N PHE A 40 -3.67 -0.61 0.31
CA PHE A 40 -4.19 -1.87 0.83
C PHE A 40 -3.52 -2.21 2.16
N VAL A 41 -4.32 -2.64 3.13
CA VAL A 41 -3.80 -3.16 4.40
C VAL A 41 -4.34 -4.55 4.62
N LEU A 42 -3.44 -5.52 4.77
CA LEU A 42 -3.79 -6.88 5.16
C LEU A 42 -3.50 -7.05 6.64
N ALA A 43 -4.47 -7.50 7.40
CA ALA A 43 -4.31 -7.71 8.84
C ALA A 43 -4.73 -9.12 9.26
N LYS A 44 -3.98 -9.68 10.22
CA LYS A 44 -4.26 -10.97 10.86
C LYS A 44 -3.93 -10.89 12.34
N ASN A 45 -4.90 -11.17 13.19
CA ASN A 45 -4.74 -11.10 14.65
C ASN A 45 -4.21 -9.74 15.15
N GLY A 46 -4.70 -8.63 14.59
CA GLY A 46 -4.30 -7.28 14.98
C GLY A 46 -2.93 -6.82 14.44
N ARG A 47 -2.22 -7.65 13.66
CA ARG A 47 -0.94 -7.32 13.02
C ARG A 47 -1.16 -7.08 11.53
N GLY A 48 -0.58 -6.04 10.97
CA GLY A 48 -0.86 -5.59 9.61
C GLY A 48 0.37 -5.42 8.71
N VAL A 49 0.13 -5.56 7.41
CA VAL A 49 1.08 -5.24 6.34
C VAL A 49 0.38 -4.28 5.38
N VAL A 50 1.03 -3.19 5.06
CA VAL A 50 0.53 -2.19 4.10
C VAL A 50 1.15 -2.45 2.73
N ILE A 51 0.36 -2.27 1.67
CA ILE A 51 0.81 -2.26 0.28
C ILE A 51 0.45 -0.89 -0.29
N GLU A 52 1.41 -0.17 -0.79
CA GLU A 52 1.40 1.23 -1.20
C GLU A 52 1.25 2.21 -0.03
N LEU A 53 1.47 3.49 -0.30
CA LEU A 53 1.47 4.54 0.71
C LEU A 53 0.51 5.67 0.34
N PRO A 54 -0.25 6.20 1.30
CA PRO A 54 -0.95 7.46 1.07
C PRO A 54 0.07 8.61 1.01
N CYS A 55 -0.10 9.52 0.04
CA CYS A 55 0.87 10.59 -0.20
C CYS A 55 0.41 11.97 0.28
N PHE A 56 -0.86 12.14 0.65
CA PHE A 56 -1.37 13.40 1.19
C PHE A 56 -1.46 13.34 2.71
N TYR A 57 -1.01 14.38 3.40
CA TYR A 57 -0.97 14.41 4.87
C TYR A 57 -2.33 14.18 5.52
N ASP A 58 -3.43 14.61 4.91
CA ASP A 58 -4.76 14.37 5.42
C ASP A 58 -5.12 12.87 5.35
N ASN A 59 -4.80 12.20 4.23
CA ASN A 59 -5.02 10.76 4.05
C ASN A 59 -4.09 9.94 4.96
N ILE A 60 -2.84 10.38 5.15
CA ILE A 60 -1.88 9.77 6.10
C ILE A 60 -2.46 9.74 7.51
N ARG A 61 -3.00 10.88 8.00
CA ARG A 61 -3.63 10.96 9.31
C ARG A 61 -4.87 10.10 9.39
N GLU A 62 -5.75 10.21 8.40
CA GLU A 62 -7.02 9.48 8.36
C GLU A 62 -6.81 7.97 8.39
N LEU A 63 -5.94 7.43 7.53
CA LEU A 63 -5.66 6.00 7.50
C LEU A 63 -4.97 5.54 8.81
N THR A 64 -4.05 6.34 9.34
CA THR A 64 -3.41 6.03 10.63
C THR A 64 -4.42 5.92 11.76
N ASP A 65 -5.37 6.86 11.85
CA ASP A 65 -6.39 6.85 12.90
C ASP A 65 -7.44 5.74 12.67
N PHE A 66 -7.78 5.45 11.40
CA PHE A 66 -8.63 4.33 11.07
C PHE A 66 -8.01 2.99 11.52
N LEU A 67 -6.73 2.74 11.22
CA LEU A 67 -6.05 1.51 11.62
C LEU A 67 -5.96 1.36 13.15
N LYS A 68 -5.75 2.46 13.88
CA LYS A 68 -5.83 2.44 15.35
C LYS A 68 -7.23 2.07 15.83
N SER A 69 -8.29 2.57 15.19
CA SER A 69 -9.67 2.25 15.57
C SER A 69 -10.07 0.81 15.30
N GLU A 70 -9.36 0.14 14.38
CA GLU A 70 -9.51 -1.28 14.06
C GLU A 70 -8.54 -2.18 14.86
N ASP A 71 -7.80 -1.63 15.82
CA ASP A 71 -6.78 -2.33 16.62
C ASP A 71 -5.70 -3.01 15.75
N VAL A 72 -5.31 -2.39 14.63
CA VAL A 72 -4.28 -2.90 13.72
C VAL A 72 -2.95 -2.21 13.96
N THR A 73 -1.94 -3.00 14.30
CA THR A 73 -0.53 -2.57 14.36
C THR A 73 0.19 -2.97 13.09
N VAL A 74 0.65 -1.99 12.30
CA VAL A 74 1.39 -2.25 11.07
C VAL A 74 2.84 -2.62 11.39
N GLU A 75 3.33 -3.70 10.78
CA GLU A 75 4.69 -4.24 10.99
C GLU A 75 5.57 -4.15 9.74
N ALA A 76 4.99 -3.98 8.57
CA ALA A 76 5.72 -3.88 7.30
C ALA A 76 4.94 -3.06 6.29
N LYS A 77 5.67 -2.43 5.34
CA LYS A 77 5.12 -1.70 4.21
C LYS A 77 5.78 -2.20 2.93
N PHE A 78 4.99 -2.66 1.96
CA PHE A 78 5.44 -2.87 0.59
C PHE A 78 5.29 -1.56 -0.20
N VAL A 79 6.37 -1.14 -0.83
CA VAL A 79 6.41 0.11 -1.60
C VAL A 79 6.83 -0.21 -3.03
N ALA A 80 5.92 0.04 -3.98
CA ALA A 80 6.13 -0.32 -5.38
C ALA A 80 6.73 0.82 -6.19
N TYR A 81 5.89 1.60 -6.85
CA TYR A 81 6.30 2.49 -7.93
C TYR A 81 6.76 3.86 -7.44
N HIS A 82 5.97 4.55 -6.65
CA HIS A 82 6.38 5.82 -6.06
C HIS A 82 6.48 5.69 -4.55
N ALA A 83 7.65 5.99 -4.05
CA ALA A 83 7.95 5.86 -2.62
C ALA A 83 7.68 7.16 -1.83
N ALA A 84 6.85 8.08 -2.35
CA ALA A 84 6.39 9.26 -1.62
C ALA A 84 5.51 8.86 -0.44
N GLY A 85 5.34 9.75 0.54
CA GLY A 85 4.53 9.46 1.73
C GLY A 85 5.33 8.83 2.88
N ALA A 86 6.63 9.11 2.97
CA ALA A 86 7.50 8.55 4.02
C ALA A 86 7.05 8.91 5.44
N SER A 87 6.23 9.97 5.62
CA SER A 87 5.63 10.32 6.91
C SER A 87 4.57 9.31 7.39
N PHE A 88 4.08 8.43 6.50
CA PHE A 88 3.17 7.37 6.91
C PHE A 88 3.93 6.27 7.64
N LEU A 89 3.71 6.17 8.95
CA LEU A 89 4.33 5.17 9.84
C LEU A 89 5.85 5.08 9.61
N PRO A 90 6.61 6.15 9.87
CA PRO A 90 8.02 6.25 9.49
C PRO A 90 8.93 5.25 10.20
N GLN A 91 8.48 4.66 11.31
CA GLN A 91 9.22 3.65 12.08
C GLN A 91 9.01 2.21 11.57
N VAL A 92 8.06 2.02 10.62
CA VAL A 92 7.72 0.69 10.11
C VAL A 92 8.62 0.38 8.91
N PRO A 93 9.30 -0.78 8.88
CA PRO A 93 10.24 -1.13 7.80
C PRO A 93 9.53 -1.23 6.44
N THR A 94 10.27 -0.80 5.41
CA THR A 94 9.82 -0.78 4.00
C THR A 94 10.47 -1.90 3.21
N TYR A 95 9.68 -2.51 2.35
CA TYR A 95 10.05 -3.59 1.45
C TYR A 95 9.78 -3.17 0.01
N GLY A 96 10.77 -3.26 -0.85
CA GLY A 96 10.63 -2.98 -2.27
C GLY A 96 11.59 -3.83 -3.10
N THR A 97 11.43 -3.85 -4.41
CA THR A 97 12.33 -4.58 -5.32
C THR A 97 13.50 -3.70 -5.77
N ALA A 98 14.52 -4.31 -6.35
CA ALA A 98 15.63 -3.57 -6.94
C ALA A 98 15.14 -2.60 -8.03
N SER A 99 14.10 -2.96 -8.79
CA SER A 99 13.50 -2.07 -9.80
C SER A 99 12.81 -0.86 -9.17
N SER A 100 12.03 -1.03 -8.09
CA SER A 100 11.42 0.11 -7.39
C SER A 100 12.47 1.01 -6.72
N VAL A 101 13.53 0.45 -6.15
CA VAL A 101 14.68 1.24 -5.64
C VAL A 101 15.30 2.06 -6.76
N ALA A 102 15.65 1.42 -7.87
CA ALA A 102 16.27 2.10 -9.01
C ALA A 102 15.36 3.21 -9.58
N TYR A 103 14.07 2.94 -9.71
CA TYR A 103 13.10 3.93 -10.19
C TYR A 103 13.05 5.17 -9.29
N ASN A 104 13.01 4.99 -7.97
CA ASN A 104 12.90 6.09 -7.01
C ASN A 104 14.20 6.84 -6.75
N THR A 105 15.37 6.25 -7.07
CA THR A 105 16.68 6.88 -6.83
C THR A 105 17.31 7.47 -8.10
N THR A 106 17.33 6.72 -9.19
CA THR A 106 18.01 7.09 -10.45
C THR A 106 17.09 7.17 -11.66
N GLY A 107 15.86 6.67 -11.51
CA GLY A 107 14.84 6.68 -12.54
C GLY A 107 13.91 7.89 -12.48
N GLY A 108 12.70 7.73 -13.04
CA GLY A 108 11.70 8.80 -13.15
C GLY A 108 10.97 9.15 -11.85
N GLY A 109 11.06 8.31 -10.80
CA GLY A 109 10.28 8.45 -9.58
C GLY A 109 10.51 9.74 -8.82
N ALA A 110 11.77 10.12 -8.63
CA ALA A 110 12.11 11.39 -7.98
C ALA A 110 11.55 12.61 -8.75
N GLY A 111 11.58 12.55 -10.10
CA GLY A 111 11.00 13.58 -10.95
C GLY A 111 9.47 13.64 -10.85
N LEU A 112 8.82 12.47 -10.79
CA LEU A 112 7.37 12.37 -10.59
C LEU A 112 6.96 12.97 -9.24
N VAL A 113 7.65 12.62 -8.15
CA VAL A 113 7.39 13.16 -6.82
C VAL A 113 7.60 14.68 -6.77
N ALA A 114 8.65 15.19 -7.44
CA ALA A 114 8.89 16.63 -7.54
C ALA A 114 7.77 17.35 -8.31
N ASN A 115 7.27 16.74 -9.38
CA ASN A 115 6.13 17.26 -10.14
C ASN A 115 4.85 17.31 -9.30
N PHE A 116 4.57 16.26 -8.52
CA PHE A 116 3.43 16.22 -7.60
C PHE A 116 3.57 17.28 -6.49
N LYS A 117 4.78 17.43 -5.92
CA LYS A 117 5.02 18.50 -4.93
C LYS A 117 4.76 19.90 -5.52
N ASN A 118 5.18 20.15 -6.75
CA ASN A 118 4.91 21.40 -7.43
C ASN A 118 3.42 21.62 -7.71
N ALA A 119 2.68 20.57 -8.05
CA ALA A 119 1.25 20.63 -8.35
C ALA A 119 0.39 20.77 -7.10
N PHE A 120 0.70 20.04 -6.03
CA PHE A 120 -0.15 19.87 -4.85
C PHE A 120 0.34 20.63 -3.61
N GLY A 121 1.53 21.22 -3.68
CA GLY A 121 2.06 22.09 -2.63
C GLY A 121 2.25 21.37 -1.29
N ASP A 122 1.89 22.06 -0.20
CA ASP A 122 2.15 21.58 1.16
C ASP A 122 1.20 20.50 1.66
N SER A 123 0.17 20.15 0.89
CA SER A 123 -0.71 19.03 1.22
C SER A 123 -0.08 17.67 0.91
N PHE A 124 0.92 17.65 0.00
CA PHE A 124 1.58 16.44 -0.49
C PHE A 124 2.88 16.16 0.26
N ASP A 125 3.03 14.94 0.78
CA ASP A 125 4.26 14.45 1.38
C ASP A 125 5.23 13.94 0.30
N SER A 126 6.18 14.78 -0.06
CA SER A 126 7.21 14.47 -1.06
C SER A 126 8.42 13.72 -0.50
N ALA A 127 8.42 13.38 0.78
CA ALA A 127 9.49 12.58 1.35
C ALA A 127 9.44 11.16 0.76
N ILE A 128 10.57 10.70 0.26
CA ILE A 128 10.72 9.37 -0.35
C ILE A 128 11.16 8.39 0.73
N CYS A 129 10.53 7.22 0.80
CA CYS A 129 10.91 6.15 1.69
C CYS A 129 12.25 5.54 1.27
N ASP A 130 13.15 5.36 2.23
CA ASP A 130 14.26 4.44 2.07
C ASP A 130 13.72 2.99 2.08
N MET A 131 14.31 2.11 1.27
CA MET A 131 13.95 0.70 1.28
C MET A 131 14.85 -0.05 2.26
N ASP A 132 14.28 -0.47 3.40
CA ASP A 132 15.00 -1.22 4.41
C ASP A 132 15.35 -2.63 3.94
N HIS A 133 14.49 -3.22 3.10
CA HIS A 133 14.63 -4.57 2.58
C HIS A 133 14.37 -4.63 1.09
N VAL A 134 15.32 -5.19 0.35
CA VAL A 134 15.16 -5.47 -1.09
C VAL A 134 14.59 -6.87 -1.28
N LEU A 135 13.44 -6.95 -1.92
CA LEU A 135 12.73 -8.19 -2.21
C LEU A 135 13.31 -8.89 -3.43
N GLU A 136 13.46 -10.18 -3.33
CA GLU A 136 13.72 -11.08 -4.44
C GLU A 136 12.48 -11.94 -4.74
N GLU A 137 12.50 -12.68 -5.85
CA GLU A 137 11.46 -13.66 -6.15
C GLU A 137 11.43 -14.76 -5.08
N GLY A 138 10.23 -15.06 -4.56
CA GLY A 138 10.07 -16.10 -3.55
C GLY A 138 8.95 -15.81 -2.57
N GLU A 139 8.92 -16.56 -1.49
CA GLU A 139 7.94 -16.40 -0.42
C GLU A 139 8.52 -15.65 0.77
N ILE A 140 7.71 -14.75 1.34
CA ILE A 140 8.00 -14.06 2.61
C ILE A 140 6.76 -14.12 3.50
N GLU A 141 6.95 -14.26 4.79
CA GLU A 141 5.87 -14.15 5.78
C GLU A 141 6.05 -12.87 6.60
N LEU A 142 5.04 -12.00 6.61
CA LEU A 142 4.99 -10.77 7.38
C LEU A 142 3.65 -10.69 8.11
N ALA A 143 3.67 -10.31 9.37
CA ALA A 143 2.47 -10.25 10.24
C ALA A 143 1.66 -11.57 10.27
N GLY A 144 2.30 -12.72 10.03
CA GLY A 144 1.66 -14.04 9.95
C GLY A 144 0.84 -14.26 8.68
N ILE A 145 1.10 -13.49 7.62
CA ILE A 145 0.50 -13.60 6.28
C ILE A 145 1.62 -13.92 5.30
N ARG A 146 1.39 -14.89 4.42
CA ARG A 146 2.35 -15.27 3.37
C ARG A 146 2.12 -14.45 2.11
N PHE A 147 3.23 -14.04 1.50
CA PHE A 147 3.27 -13.34 0.23
C PHE A 147 4.23 -14.08 -0.71
N ALA A 148 3.75 -14.48 -1.87
CA ALA A 148 4.64 -14.90 -2.95
C ALA A 148 4.98 -13.67 -3.79
N VAL A 149 6.24 -13.26 -3.73
CA VAL A 149 6.76 -12.05 -4.39
C VAL A 149 7.24 -12.43 -5.79
N LYS A 150 6.78 -11.69 -6.79
CA LYS A 150 7.23 -11.79 -8.17
C LYS A 150 7.69 -10.41 -8.64
N PRO A 151 9.00 -10.12 -8.59
CA PRO A 151 9.54 -8.86 -9.11
C PRO A 151 9.22 -8.74 -10.61
N ASN A 152 8.86 -7.54 -11.03
CA ASN A 152 8.64 -7.22 -12.43
C ASN A 152 9.45 -5.97 -12.83
N ALA A 153 9.32 -5.50 -14.07
CA ALA A 153 10.11 -4.40 -14.59
C ALA A 153 9.87 -3.06 -13.86
N GLU A 154 8.70 -2.90 -13.24
CA GLU A 154 8.30 -1.66 -12.59
C GLU A 154 8.39 -1.76 -11.07
N ALA A 155 7.93 -2.88 -10.50
CA ALA A 155 7.90 -3.10 -9.06
C ALA A 155 7.81 -4.59 -8.72
N PHE A 156 6.61 -5.07 -8.42
CA PHE A 156 6.31 -6.46 -8.06
C PHE A 156 4.83 -6.79 -8.20
N ASP A 157 4.55 -8.08 -8.33
CA ASP A 157 3.25 -8.67 -8.02
C ASP A 157 3.34 -9.44 -6.71
N LEU A 158 2.26 -9.46 -5.93
CA LEU A 158 2.15 -10.23 -4.69
C LEU A 158 0.97 -11.18 -4.79
N GLU A 159 1.22 -12.49 -4.71
CA GLU A 159 0.16 -13.46 -4.46
C GLU A 159 -0.03 -13.60 -2.95
N ILE A 160 -1.29 -13.57 -2.49
CA ILE A 160 -1.66 -13.69 -1.08
C ILE A 160 -2.58 -14.90 -0.95
N PRO A 161 -2.00 -16.11 -0.75
CA PRO A 161 -2.75 -17.38 -0.83
C PRO A 161 -3.88 -17.48 0.19
N GLU A 162 -3.70 -16.91 1.38
CA GLU A 162 -4.70 -16.98 2.46
C GLU A 162 -6.06 -16.44 2.04
N ILE A 163 -6.07 -15.39 1.22
CA ILE A 163 -7.32 -14.76 0.74
C ILE A 163 -7.58 -15.02 -0.74
N ASN A 164 -6.69 -15.77 -1.40
CA ASN A 164 -6.74 -16.02 -2.84
C ASN A 164 -6.81 -14.69 -3.63
N CYS A 165 -5.87 -13.80 -3.36
CA CYS A 165 -5.77 -12.47 -3.95
C CYS A 165 -4.41 -12.30 -4.62
N VAL A 166 -4.38 -11.54 -5.68
CA VAL A 166 -3.15 -11.06 -6.33
C VAL A 166 -3.19 -9.54 -6.33
N TYR A 167 -2.16 -8.93 -5.77
CA TYR A 167 -1.88 -7.52 -5.98
C TYR A 167 -0.94 -7.40 -7.19
N THR A 168 -1.23 -6.50 -8.10
CA THR A 168 -0.34 -6.11 -9.17
C THR A 168 -0.38 -4.60 -9.35
N HIS A 169 0.79 -3.98 -9.43
CA HIS A 169 0.88 -2.53 -9.64
C HIS A 169 0.50 -2.20 -11.10
N MET A 170 -0.06 -1.00 -11.33
CA MET A 170 -0.46 -0.49 -12.66
C MET A 170 -1.63 -1.21 -13.35
N MET A 171 -2.41 -2.00 -12.64
CA MET A 171 -3.74 -2.39 -13.12
C MET A 171 -4.70 -1.21 -12.96
N GLY A 172 -5.49 -0.92 -13.97
CA GLY A 172 -6.49 0.16 -13.91
C GLY A 172 -7.48 -0.03 -12.76
N HIS A 173 -8.05 1.06 -12.26
CA HIS A 173 -8.94 1.12 -11.10
C HIS A 173 -10.12 0.14 -11.07
N ASP A 174 -10.46 -0.46 -12.20
CA ASP A 174 -11.57 -1.42 -12.34
C ASP A 174 -11.15 -2.89 -12.19
N CYS A 175 -9.90 -3.17 -11.85
CA CYS A 175 -9.31 -4.50 -11.94
C CYS A 175 -9.06 -5.19 -10.59
N HIS A 176 -9.75 -4.82 -9.54
CA HIS A 176 -9.68 -5.53 -8.27
C HIS A 176 -10.49 -6.82 -8.33
N SER A 177 -9.87 -7.94 -8.68
CA SER A 177 -10.50 -9.24 -8.51
C SER A 177 -9.92 -9.99 -7.32
N ILE A 178 -10.69 -10.01 -6.23
CA ILE A 178 -10.54 -11.03 -5.19
C ILE A 178 -11.29 -12.25 -5.69
N VAL A 179 -10.56 -13.29 -6.08
CA VAL A 179 -11.12 -14.52 -6.66
C VAL A 179 -11.44 -15.53 -5.56
#